data_88fbd493847492e1d3365f2e75455523
#
_entry.id   88fbd493847492e1d3365f2e75455523
#
_cell.length_a   1.000
_cell.length_b   1.000
_cell.length_c   1.000
_cell.angle_alpha   90.00
_cell.angle_beta   90.00
_cell.angle_gamma   90.00
#
_symmetry.space_group_name_H-M   'P 1'
#
loop_
_entity.id
_entity.type
_entity.pdbx_description
1 polymer ?
#
loop_
_entity_poly.entity_id
_entity_poly.type
_entity_poly.pdbx_seq_one_letter_code
_entity_poly.pdbx_strand_id
1 'polypeptide(L)'
;MSGMDMSMVNDYLSTVQGGGRTEVGVYAEFSLKAKKVSDSGENGLPVYEDREWIEITPAGGNQITPRWATEKDKMRFSRIYEAFKKGVEPPVDGLAIENWPSVTPAETKMLKQANVRTVEDLAVLSETGLKNVGFGARGLQQKARNFLVSAAGDGKVSAELHHLKVKNESLKLRVEELERQNNELRAQFRAEKNIPNNNWETVPEGDTT
;
A
#
# COMPACT_ATOMS: atom_id res chain seq x y z
N MET A 1 26.83 4.60 12.33
CA MET A 1 25.38 4.36 12.41
C MET A 1 24.78 4.93 11.14
N SER A 2 24.53 4.07 10.16
CA SER A 2 23.95 4.49 8.87
C SER A 2 22.51 4.91 9.12
N GLY A 3 22.21 6.20 8.92
CA GLY A 3 20.85 6.70 8.94
C GLY A 3 20.08 6.02 7.82
N MET A 4 19.06 5.23 8.18
CA MET A 4 18.18 4.61 7.22
C MET A 4 17.52 5.71 6.39
N ASP A 5 17.68 5.63 5.08
CA ASP A 5 17.33 6.70 4.16
C ASP A 5 15.81 6.89 4.15
N MET A 6 15.35 8.06 4.56
CA MET A 6 13.92 8.45 4.51
C MET A 6 13.35 8.36 3.10
N SER A 7 14.22 8.32 2.08
CA SER A 7 13.79 8.15 0.69
C SER A 7 13.11 6.80 0.47
N MET A 8 13.60 5.72 1.09
CA MET A 8 13.00 4.39 0.97
C MET A 8 11.61 4.29 1.62
N VAL A 9 11.42 4.95 2.77
CA VAL A 9 10.10 5.01 3.43
C VAL A 9 9.13 5.83 2.58
N ASN A 10 9.58 6.96 2.05
CA ASN A 10 8.76 7.80 1.19
C ASN A 10 8.44 7.10 -0.15
N ASP A 11 9.39 6.35 -0.73
CA ASP A 11 9.16 5.56 -1.95
C ASP A 11 8.13 4.45 -1.71
N TYR A 12 8.23 3.74 -0.57
CA TYR A 12 7.21 2.78 -0.16
C TYR A 12 5.83 3.45 -0.01
N LEU A 13 5.76 4.55 0.74
CA LEU A 13 4.51 5.26 0.96
C LEU A 13 3.92 5.79 -0.35
N SER A 14 4.75 6.29 -1.28
CA SER A 14 4.30 6.75 -2.59
C SER A 14 3.76 5.63 -3.48
N THR A 15 4.42 4.47 -3.45
CA THR A 15 3.99 3.28 -4.21
C THR A 15 2.65 2.74 -3.69
N VAL A 16 2.46 2.81 -2.38
CA VAL A 16 1.22 2.39 -1.72
C VAL A 16 0.10 3.44 -1.88
N GLN A 17 0.43 4.71 -2.09
CA GLN A 17 -0.51 5.81 -2.30
C GLN A 17 -1.12 5.87 -3.71
N GLY A 18 -0.58 5.15 -4.69
CA GLY A 18 -1.03 5.18 -6.10
C GLY A 18 -2.46 4.70 -6.38
N GLY A 19 -3.25 4.37 -5.37
CA GLY A 19 -4.61 3.85 -5.48
C GLY A 19 -5.71 4.70 -4.80
N GLY A 20 -5.57 6.02 -4.70
CA GLY A 20 -6.60 6.87 -4.08
C GLY A 20 -6.62 6.81 -2.55
N ARG A 21 -5.48 6.58 -1.94
CA ARG A 21 -5.31 6.55 -0.49
C ARG A 21 -5.54 7.91 0.15
N THR A 22 -6.07 7.87 1.36
CA THR A 22 -6.06 8.99 2.30
C THR A 22 -4.60 9.40 2.62
N GLU A 23 -4.36 10.68 2.71
CA GLU A 23 -3.04 11.23 3.03
C GLU A 23 -2.52 10.66 4.36
N VAL A 24 -1.33 10.05 4.35
CA VAL A 24 -0.72 9.47 5.55
C VAL A 24 -0.46 10.55 6.59
N GLY A 25 -0.79 10.27 7.84
CA GLY A 25 -0.59 11.20 8.93
C GLY A 25 -1.67 12.27 9.08
N VAL A 26 -2.80 12.16 8.38
CA VAL A 26 -3.92 13.09 8.51
C VAL A 26 -5.24 12.34 8.51
N TYR A 27 -6.09 12.60 9.49
CA TYR A 27 -7.43 12.05 9.59
C TYR A 27 -8.47 13.11 9.24
N ALA A 28 -9.47 12.73 8.47
CA ALA A 28 -10.62 13.59 8.17
C ALA A 28 -11.90 12.89 8.61
N GLU A 29 -12.82 13.65 9.16
CA GLU A 29 -14.15 13.19 9.53
C GLU A 29 -15.18 14.15 8.96
N PHE A 30 -16.14 13.61 8.19
CA PHE A 30 -17.25 14.37 7.65
C PHE A 30 -18.50 14.19 8.51
N SER A 31 -19.25 15.26 8.72
CA SER A 31 -20.52 15.25 9.45
C SER A 31 -21.48 16.28 8.86
N LEU A 32 -22.76 16.17 9.17
CA LEU A 32 -23.75 17.21 8.88
C LEU A 32 -23.88 18.11 10.10
N LYS A 33 -23.82 19.44 9.87
CA LYS A 33 -24.07 20.43 10.92
C LYS A 33 -25.06 21.50 10.40
N ALA A 34 -25.96 21.90 11.27
CA ALA A 34 -26.88 22.98 10.97
C ALA A 34 -26.16 24.31 10.83
N LYS A 35 -26.25 24.93 9.68
CA LYS A 35 -25.73 26.27 9.41
C LYS A 35 -26.90 27.25 9.37
N LYS A 36 -26.81 28.31 10.17
CA LYS A 36 -27.76 29.43 10.11
C LYS A 36 -27.62 30.17 8.78
N VAL A 37 -28.70 30.25 8.02
CA VAL A 37 -28.73 30.87 6.69
C VAL A 37 -29.39 32.25 6.76
N SER A 38 -30.43 32.43 7.59
CA SER A 38 -31.16 33.70 7.74
C SER A 38 -31.55 33.93 9.20
N ASP A 39 -31.58 35.20 9.60
CA ASP A 39 -32.07 35.64 10.90
C ASP A 39 -33.62 35.81 10.92
N SER A 40 -34.24 35.86 9.75
CA SER A 40 -35.68 36.10 9.60
C SER A 40 -36.25 35.15 8.56
N GLY A 41 -36.80 34.01 9.01
CA GLY A 41 -37.67 33.16 8.22
C GLY A 41 -39.09 33.78 8.15
N GLU A 42 -40.02 33.13 7.45
CA GLU A 42 -41.41 33.56 7.28
C GLU A 42 -42.15 33.88 8.60
N ASN A 43 -41.69 33.27 9.73
CA ASN A 43 -42.26 33.48 11.07
C ASN A 43 -41.34 34.25 12.02
N GLY A 44 -40.32 34.97 11.52
CA GLY A 44 -39.34 35.68 12.35
C GLY A 44 -38.36 34.78 13.11
N LEU A 45 -38.36 33.49 12.84
CA LEU A 45 -37.44 32.52 13.44
C LEU A 45 -36.19 32.31 12.56
N PRO A 46 -35.04 32.01 13.16
CA PRO A 46 -33.83 31.73 12.38
C PRO A 46 -34.01 30.46 11.52
N VAL A 47 -33.58 30.54 10.27
CA VAL A 47 -33.57 29.41 9.31
C VAL A 47 -32.22 28.75 9.32
N TYR A 48 -32.23 27.42 9.43
CA TYR A 48 -31.04 26.58 9.41
C TYR A 48 -31.09 25.64 8.20
N GLU A 49 -29.90 25.36 7.64
CA GLU A 49 -29.72 24.44 6.54
C GLU A 49 -28.65 23.40 6.94
N ASP A 50 -28.88 22.12 6.65
CA ASP A 50 -27.89 21.08 6.89
C ASP A 50 -26.76 21.24 5.88
N ARG A 51 -25.56 21.43 6.39
CA ARG A 51 -24.36 21.59 5.57
C ARG A 51 -23.26 20.65 6.01
N GLU A 52 -22.47 20.20 5.04
CA GLU A 52 -21.35 19.30 5.27
C GLU A 52 -20.21 20.02 5.98
N TRP A 53 -19.74 19.38 7.04
CA TRP A 53 -18.68 19.84 7.91
C TRP A 53 -17.54 18.86 7.86
N ILE A 54 -16.31 19.34 7.95
CA ILE A 54 -15.12 18.51 8.02
C ILE A 54 -14.27 18.88 9.23
N GLU A 55 -13.77 17.87 9.92
CA GLU A 55 -12.78 17.98 10.98
C GLU A 55 -11.52 17.26 10.52
N ILE A 56 -10.40 17.99 10.47
CA ILE A 56 -9.10 17.46 10.03
C ILE A 56 -8.17 17.43 11.23
N THR A 57 -7.66 16.25 11.56
CA THR A 57 -6.77 16.01 12.70
C THR A 57 -5.46 15.39 12.20
N PRO A 58 -4.31 16.02 12.43
CA PRO A 58 -3.02 15.40 12.11
C PRO A 58 -2.70 14.27 13.09
N ALA A 59 -2.06 13.21 12.63
CA ALA A 59 -1.53 12.16 13.49
C ALA A 59 -0.49 12.76 14.46
N GLY A 60 -0.55 12.32 15.72
CA GLY A 60 0.28 12.89 16.78
C GLY A 60 -0.10 14.31 17.21
N GLY A 61 -1.17 14.88 16.63
CA GLY A 61 -1.64 16.23 16.94
C GLY A 61 -2.95 16.23 17.71
N ASN A 62 -3.11 17.24 18.58
CA ASN A 62 -4.37 17.51 19.27
C ASN A 62 -5.14 18.68 18.59
N GLN A 63 -4.57 19.26 17.54
CA GLN A 63 -5.19 20.36 16.81
C GLN A 63 -6.18 19.81 15.79
N ILE A 64 -7.45 19.96 16.07
CA ILE A 64 -8.55 19.72 15.13
C ILE A 64 -8.73 21.00 14.32
N THR A 65 -8.79 20.88 12.99
CA THR A 65 -9.15 21.99 12.10
C THR A 65 -10.59 21.78 11.63
N PRO A 66 -11.56 22.36 12.36
CA PRO A 66 -12.97 22.27 12.02
C PRO A 66 -13.37 23.36 11.01
N ARG A 67 -14.07 23.00 9.93
CA ARG A 67 -14.57 23.96 8.94
C ARG A 67 -15.69 23.38 8.09
N TRP A 68 -16.40 24.25 7.35
CA TRP A 68 -17.32 23.80 6.32
C TRP A 68 -16.54 23.08 5.21
N ALA A 69 -17.03 21.91 4.82
CA ALA A 69 -16.40 21.12 3.77
C ALA A 69 -16.46 21.87 2.44
N THR A 70 -15.32 21.93 1.77
CA THR A 70 -15.17 22.49 0.42
C THR A 70 -15.06 21.37 -0.61
N GLU A 71 -15.28 21.67 -1.90
CA GLU A 71 -15.08 20.69 -2.96
C GLU A 71 -13.63 20.15 -3.01
N LYS A 72 -12.65 20.99 -2.66
CA LYS A 72 -11.25 20.56 -2.53
C LYS A 72 -11.09 19.52 -1.41
N ASP A 73 -11.76 19.68 -0.30
CA ASP A 73 -11.71 18.71 0.81
C ASP A 73 -12.36 17.38 0.40
N LYS A 74 -13.48 17.43 -0.30
CA LYS A 74 -14.18 16.23 -0.81
C LYS A 74 -13.31 15.46 -1.81
N MET A 75 -12.60 16.16 -2.70
CA MET A 75 -11.66 15.55 -3.63
C MET A 75 -10.44 14.95 -2.90
N ARG A 76 -9.86 15.72 -1.95
CA ARG A 76 -8.69 15.29 -1.17
C ARG A 76 -8.96 14.04 -0.34
N PHE A 77 -10.14 13.97 0.26
CA PHE A 77 -10.58 12.87 1.12
C PHE A 77 -11.73 12.06 0.49
N SER A 78 -11.68 11.83 -0.82
CA SER A 78 -12.78 11.26 -1.60
C SER A 78 -13.29 9.93 -1.03
N ARG A 79 -12.42 9.01 -0.61
CA ARG A 79 -12.81 7.71 -0.04
C ARG A 79 -13.54 7.85 1.29
N ILE A 80 -13.09 8.78 2.14
CA ILE A 80 -13.75 9.07 3.42
C ILE A 80 -15.10 9.75 3.17
N TYR A 81 -15.14 10.68 2.20
CA TYR A 81 -16.38 11.35 1.82
C TYR A 81 -17.41 10.38 1.22
N GLU A 82 -16.98 9.45 0.38
CA GLU A 82 -17.87 8.40 -0.14
C GLU A 82 -18.41 7.48 0.97
N ALA A 83 -17.56 7.10 1.93
CA ALA A 83 -17.97 6.32 3.10
C ALA A 83 -19.01 7.07 3.93
N PHE A 84 -18.77 8.36 4.18
CA PHE A 84 -19.72 9.25 4.85
C PHE A 84 -21.07 9.30 4.12
N LYS A 85 -21.08 9.47 2.79
CA LYS A 85 -22.31 9.47 1.98
C LYS A 85 -23.07 8.15 2.03
N LYS A 86 -22.36 7.03 2.15
CA LYS A 86 -22.94 5.69 2.27
C LYS A 86 -23.35 5.33 3.70
N GLY A 87 -23.00 6.18 4.68
CA GLY A 87 -23.25 5.91 6.10
C GLY A 87 -22.44 4.73 6.65
N VAL A 88 -21.29 4.43 6.05
CA VAL A 88 -20.38 3.36 6.48
C VAL A 88 -19.13 3.93 7.12
N GLU A 89 -18.48 3.13 7.98
CA GLU A 89 -17.23 3.53 8.60
C GLU A 89 -16.12 3.73 7.54
N PRO A 90 -15.37 4.84 7.60
CA PRO A 90 -14.31 5.09 6.63
C PRO A 90 -13.20 4.03 6.73
N PRO A 91 -12.66 3.57 5.59
CA PRO A 91 -11.60 2.58 5.58
C PRO A 91 -10.33 3.13 6.24
N VAL A 92 -9.70 2.32 7.09
CA VAL A 92 -8.38 2.60 7.65
C VAL A 92 -7.33 2.10 6.66
N ASP A 93 -6.57 3.03 6.09
CA ASP A 93 -5.51 2.70 5.15
C ASP A 93 -4.19 2.46 5.90
N GLY A 94 -3.68 1.22 5.86
CA GLY A 94 -2.44 0.80 6.49
C GLY A 94 -2.63 -0.30 7.54
N LEU A 95 -1.52 -0.66 8.18
CA LEU A 95 -1.53 -1.64 9.27
C LEU A 95 -1.95 -0.95 10.58
N ALA A 96 -3.09 -1.35 11.11
CA ALA A 96 -3.54 -0.84 12.41
C ALA A 96 -2.50 -1.13 13.51
N ILE A 97 -2.24 -0.13 14.35
CA ILE A 97 -1.28 -0.24 15.47
C ILE A 97 -1.60 -1.45 16.39
N GLU A 98 -2.89 -1.76 16.57
CA GLU A 98 -3.34 -2.89 17.38
C GLU A 98 -2.88 -4.25 16.86
N ASN A 99 -2.76 -4.36 15.54
CA ASN A 99 -2.37 -5.59 14.85
C ASN A 99 -0.86 -5.70 14.65
N TRP A 100 -0.10 -4.68 15.07
CA TRP A 100 1.35 -4.68 14.95
C TRP A 100 2.02 -5.34 16.15
N PRO A 101 2.70 -6.50 15.97
CA PRO A 101 3.21 -7.30 17.08
C PRO A 101 4.38 -6.67 17.85
N SER A 102 4.94 -5.57 17.34
CA SER A 102 6.10 -4.88 17.94
C SER A 102 5.73 -3.85 19.00
N VAL A 103 4.44 -3.68 19.33
CA VAL A 103 3.94 -2.76 20.35
C VAL A 103 3.25 -3.51 21.49
N THR A 104 3.37 -2.97 22.67
CA THR A 104 2.64 -3.45 23.86
C THR A 104 1.24 -2.81 23.93
N PRO A 105 0.29 -3.40 24.68
CA PRO A 105 -1.03 -2.79 24.89
C PRO A 105 -0.98 -1.38 25.49
N ALA A 106 0.02 -1.10 26.34
CA ALA A 106 0.22 0.22 26.92
C ALA A 106 0.67 1.24 25.85
N GLU A 107 1.63 0.86 25.01
CA GLU A 107 2.11 1.69 23.89
C GLU A 107 1.00 1.93 22.88
N THR A 108 0.20 0.91 22.56
CA THR A 108 -0.98 1.04 21.68
C THR A 108 -1.96 2.07 22.23
N LYS A 109 -2.23 2.05 23.53
CA LYS A 109 -3.12 3.03 24.17
C LYS A 109 -2.53 4.45 24.11
N MET A 110 -1.24 4.62 24.36
CA MET A 110 -0.55 5.91 24.23
C MET A 110 -0.63 6.45 22.80
N LEU A 111 -0.33 5.63 21.79
CA LEU A 111 -0.37 6.01 20.39
C LEU A 111 -1.78 6.44 19.97
N LYS A 112 -2.81 5.67 20.35
CA LYS A 112 -4.21 6.03 20.09
C LYS A 112 -4.63 7.35 20.73
N GLN A 113 -4.21 7.63 21.96
CA GLN A 113 -4.47 8.90 22.64
C GLN A 113 -3.84 10.08 21.91
N ALA A 114 -2.72 9.86 21.22
CA ALA A 114 -2.07 10.85 20.37
C ALA A 114 -2.59 10.81 18.90
N ASN A 115 -3.76 10.21 18.63
CA ASN A 115 -4.33 10.07 17.29
C ASN A 115 -3.39 9.40 16.26
N VAL A 116 -2.57 8.42 16.70
CA VAL A 116 -1.77 7.57 15.81
C VAL A 116 -2.49 6.23 15.70
N ARG A 117 -3.02 5.92 14.50
CA ARG A 117 -3.88 4.75 14.29
C ARG A 117 -3.18 3.64 13.52
N THR A 118 -2.20 4.00 12.67
CA THR A 118 -1.49 3.03 11.82
C THR A 118 0.02 3.09 12.01
N VAL A 119 0.70 2.02 11.58
CA VAL A 119 2.18 1.94 11.60
C VAL A 119 2.78 2.96 10.63
N GLU A 120 2.11 3.21 9.52
CA GLU A 120 2.48 4.21 8.53
C GLU A 120 2.45 5.62 9.11
N ASP A 121 1.38 5.95 9.86
CA ASP A 121 1.28 7.24 10.54
C ASP A 121 2.40 7.44 11.56
N LEU A 122 2.71 6.39 12.34
CA LEU A 122 3.80 6.41 13.29
C LEU A 122 5.15 6.66 12.62
N ALA A 123 5.39 6.05 11.46
CA ALA A 123 6.65 6.19 10.71
C ALA A 123 6.90 7.62 10.23
N VAL A 124 5.84 8.36 9.85
CA VAL A 124 5.93 9.75 9.33
C VAL A 124 5.68 10.82 10.40
N LEU A 125 5.50 10.42 11.65
CA LEU A 125 5.15 11.32 12.73
C LEU A 125 6.16 12.47 12.86
N SER A 126 5.66 13.69 13.00
CA SER A 126 6.48 14.89 13.21
C SER A 126 7.13 14.91 14.59
N GLU A 127 8.17 15.73 14.76
CA GLU A 127 8.80 15.93 16.07
C GLU A 127 7.80 16.41 17.16
N THR A 128 6.84 17.25 16.76
CA THR A 128 5.76 17.67 17.65
C THR A 128 4.86 16.50 18.02
N GLY A 129 4.49 15.66 17.04
CA GLY A 129 3.72 14.44 17.25
C GLY A 129 4.43 13.47 18.20
N LEU A 130 5.75 13.28 18.02
CA LEU A 130 6.56 12.44 18.93
C LEU A 130 6.56 12.94 20.35
N LYS A 131 6.63 14.27 20.56
CA LYS A 131 6.53 14.86 21.88
C LYS A 131 5.16 14.63 22.52
N ASN A 132 4.10 14.70 21.75
CA ASN A 132 2.72 14.45 22.22
C ASN A 132 2.49 12.98 22.60
N VAL A 133 3.07 12.03 21.86
CA VAL A 133 3.06 10.60 22.24
C VAL A 133 3.83 10.37 23.52
N GLY A 134 4.98 11.05 23.70
CA GLY A 134 5.76 11.00 24.93
C GLY A 134 6.97 10.08 24.87
N PHE A 135 7.34 9.55 26.04
CA PHE A 135 8.56 8.76 26.22
C PHE A 135 8.54 7.48 25.38
N GLY A 136 9.66 7.19 24.70
CA GLY A 136 9.80 5.98 23.86
C GLY A 136 9.29 6.14 22.42
N ALA A 137 8.55 7.20 22.09
CA ALA A 137 7.94 7.41 20.76
C ALA A 137 8.96 7.36 19.61
N ARG A 138 10.17 7.90 19.77
CA ARG A 138 11.23 7.82 18.75
C ARG A 138 11.69 6.38 18.49
N GLY A 139 11.80 5.58 19.54
CA GLY A 139 12.14 4.17 19.40
C GLY A 139 11.06 3.39 18.64
N LEU A 140 9.79 3.66 18.95
CA LEU A 140 8.65 3.07 18.24
C LEU A 140 8.60 3.54 16.78
N GLN A 141 8.84 4.83 16.52
CA GLN A 141 8.91 5.36 15.15
C GLN A 141 10.00 4.66 14.34
N GLN A 142 11.19 4.47 14.92
CA GLN A 142 12.28 3.78 14.23
C GLN A 142 11.94 2.31 13.94
N LYS A 143 11.29 1.62 14.90
CA LYS A 143 10.79 0.25 14.68
C LYS A 143 9.75 0.21 13.54
N ALA A 144 8.83 1.19 13.50
CA ALA A 144 7.82 1.29 12.44
C ALA A 144 8.47 1.48 11.06
N ARG A 145 9.44 2.39 10.95
CA ARG A 145 10.21 2.60 9.70
C ARG A 145 10.93 1.34 9.24
N ASN A 146 11.62 0.67 10.15
CA ASN A 146 12.33 -0.58 9.85
C ASN A 146 11.36 -1.66 9.37
N PHE A 147 10.22 -1.79 10.02
CA PHE A 147 9.18 -2.74 9.64
C PHE A 147 8.63 -2.46 8.23
N LEU A 148 8.30 -1.20 7.92
CA LEU A 148 7.79 -0.84 6.60
C LEU A 148 8.82 -1.06 5.48
N VAL A 149 10.11 -0.77 5.73
CA VAL A 149 11.20 -1.04 4.78
C VAL A 149 11.35 -2.53 4.54
N SER A 150 11.31 -3.36 5.60
CA SER A 150 11.36 -4.83 5.46
C SER A 150 10.17 -5.34 4.67
N ALA A 151 8.95 -4.91 4.99
CA ALA A 151 7.73 -5.30 4.28
C ALA A 151 7.77 -4.90 2.79
N ALA A 152 8.33 -3.72 2.47
CA ALA A 152 8.53 -3.27 1.09
C ALA A 152 9.56 -4.14 0.35
N GLY A 153 10.64 -4.53 1.02
CA GLY A 153 11.65 -5.44 0.48
C GLY A 153 11.07 -6.81 0.15
N ASP A 154 10.35 -7.40 1.07
CA ASP A 154 9.70 -8.70 0.90
C ASP A 154 8.65 -8.67 -0.22
N GLY A 155 7.91 -7.58 -0.35
CA GLY A 155 6.94 -7.38 -1.42
C GLY A 155 7.61 -7.31 -2.81
N LYS A 156 8.70 -6.59 -2.95
CA LYS A 156 9.47 -6.49 -4.21
C LYS A 156 10.07 -7.86 -4.59
N VAL A 157 10.68 -8.56 -3.63
CA VAL A 157 11.26 -9.90 -3.85
C VAL A 157 10.17 -10.91 -4.24
N SER A 158 9.02 -10.89 -3.59
CA SER A 158 7.90 -11.76 -3.91
C SER A 158 7.34 -11.49 -5.32
N ALA A 159 7.21 -10.23 -5.72
CA ALA A 159 6.76 -9.84 -7.06
C ALA A 159 7.76 -10.27 -8.13
N GLU A 160 9.06 -10.09 -7.90
CA GLU A 160 10.11 -10.53 -8.81
C GLU A 160 10.16 -12.06 -8.94
N LEU A 161 10.01 -12.78 -7.82
CA LEU A 161 9.92 -14.24 -7.80
C LEU A 161 8.73 -14.74 -8.61
N HIS A 162 7.58 -14.09 -8.49
CA HIS A 162 6.39 -14.42 -9.29
C HIS A 162 6.64 -14.16 -10.77
N HIS A 163 7.21 -13.00 -11.13
CA HIS A 163 7.56 -12.68 -12.51
C HIS A 163 8.53 -13.69 -13.12
N LEU A 164 9.58 -14.06 -12.38
CA LEU A 164 10.56 -15.06 -12.82
C LEU A 164 9.93 -16.44 -12.99
N LYS A 165 9.01 -16.86 -12.11
CA LYS A 165 8.26 -18.12 -12.25
C LYS A 165 7.44 -18.15 -13.54
N VAL A 166 6.65 -17.10 -13.79
CA VAL A 166 5.83 -16.97 -15.02
C VAL A 166 6.72 -17.01 -16.27
N LYS A 167 7.84 -16.28 -16.25
CA LYS A 167 8.80 -16.28 -17.35
C LYS A 167 9.43 -17.66 -17.57
N ASN A 168 9.76 -18.38 -16.52
CA ASN A 168 10.34 -19.71 -16.59
C ASN A 168 9.33 -20.71 -17.19
N GLU A 169 8.05 -20.61 -16.81
CA GLU A 169 6.96 -21.41 -17.36
C GLU A 169 6.79 -21.16 -18.87
N SER A 170 6.77 -19.89 -19.29
CA SER A 170 6.69 -19.53 -20.71
C SER A 170 7.88 -20.02 -21.52
N LEU A 171 9.08 -20.00 -20.95
CA LEU A 171 10.28 -20.52 -21.60
C LEU A 171 10.23 -22.06 -21.73
N LYS A 172 9.73 -22.78 -20.72
CA LYS A 172 9.54 -24.22 -20.81
C LYS A 172 8.62 -24.60 -21.96
N LEU A 173 7.44 -23.95 -22.04
CA LEU A 173 6.49 -24.17 -23.14
C LEU A 173 7.15 -23.88 -24.50
N ARG A 174 7.99 -22.84 -24.56
CA ARG A 174 8.69 -22.51 -25.81
C ARG A 174 9.74 -23.57 -26.18
N VAL A 175 10.43 -24.11 -25.19
CA VAL A 175 11.41 -25.21 -25.42
C VAL A 175 10.67 -26.45 -25.93
N GLU A 176 9.58 -26.87 -25.29
CA GLU A 176 8.76 -28.02 -25.72
C GLU A 176 8.25 -27.85 -27.16
N GLU A 177 7.78 -26.65 -27.50
CA GLU A 177 7.33 -26.34 -28.87
C GLU A 177 8.48 -26.41 -29.88
N LEU A 178 9.67 -25.89 -29.55
CA LEU A 178 10.86 -25.94 -30.41
C LEU A 178 11.36 -27.39 -30.57
N GLU A 179 11.31 -28.19 -29.52
CA GLU A 179 11.66 -29.62 -29.58
C GLU A 179 10.67 -30.39 -30.49
N ARG A 180 9.38 -30.11 -30.38
CA ARG A 180 8.37 -30.67 -31.27
C ARG A 180 8.64 -30.32 -32.73
N GLN A 181 8.89 -29.04 -33.03
CA GLN A 181 9.21 -28.56 -34.39
C GLN A 181 10.51 -29.21 -34.92
N ASN A 182 11.51 -29.33 -34.05
CA ASN A 182 12.78 -29.97 -34.42
C ASN A 182 12.61 -31.44 -34.77
N ASN A 183 11.78 -32.15 -34.00
CA ASN A 183 11.46 -33.56 -34.27
C ASN A 183 10.66 -33.74 -35.57
N GLU A 184 9.70 -32.83 -35.80
CA GLU A 184 8.93 -32.82 -37.07
C GLU A 184 9.85 -32.56 -38.29
N LEU A 185 10.73 -31.53 -38.21
CA LEU A 185 11.68 -31.23 -39.26
C LEU A 185 12.66 -32.39 -39.52
N ARG A 186 13.14 -33.06 -38.45
CA ARG A 186 13.98 -34.25 -38.57
C ARG A 186 13.26 -35.42 -39.24
N ALA A 187 11.98 -35.60 -38.93
CA ALA A 187 11.17 -36.63 -39.56
C ALA A 187 10.96 -36.33 -41.06
N GLN A 188 10.65 -35.08 -41.43
CA GLN A 188 10.50 -34.67 -42.83
C GLN A 188 11.81 -34.85 -43.59
N PHE A 189 12.95 -34.44 -43.04
CA PHE A 189 14.25 -34.58 -43.65
C PHE A 189 14.67 -36.04 -43.88
N ARG A 190 14.30 -36.96 -42.95
CA ARG A 190 14.48 -38.40 -43.14
C ARG A 190 13.61 -39.01 -44.20
N ALA A 191 12.36 -38.58 -44.26
CA ALA A 191 11.41 -39.02 -45.30
C ALA A 191 11.86 -38.57 -46.69
N GLU A 192 12.34 -37.37 -46.87
CA GLU A 192 12.80 -36.78 -48.12
C GLU A 192 14.07 -37.47 -48.64
N LYS A 193 15.00 -37.81 -47.76
CA LYS A 193 16.27 -38.49 -48.12
C LYS A 193 16.24 -40.02 -48.13
N ASN A 194 15.09 -40.64 -47.80
CA ASN A 194 14.94 -42.10 -47.76
C ASN A 194 16.05 -42.79 -46.92
N ILE A 195 16.50 -42.16 -45.84
CA ILE A 195 17.55 -42.66 -44.96
C ILE A 195 16.94 -43.66 -43.97
N PRO A 196 17.41 -44.95 -43.94
CA PRO A 196 16.91 -45.90 -42.96
C PRO A 196 17.21 -45.46 -41.54
N ASN A 197 16.33 -45.83 -40.62
CA ASN A 197 16.41 -45.44 -39.20
C ASN A 197 17.57 -46.17 -38.50
N ASN A 198 18.81 -45.71 -38.76
CA ASN A 198 19.98 -46.21 -38.03
C ASN A 198 20.10 -45.44 -36.71
N ASN A 199 20.00 -46.19 -35.63
CA ASN A 199 20.14 -45.72 -34.26
C ASN A 199 21.59 -45.18 -34.06
N TRP A 200 21.79 -43.89 -34.09
CA TRP A 200 23.08 -43.24 -33.85
C TRP A 200 23.29 -42.80 -32.39
N GLU A 201 22.65 -43.58 -31.44
CA GLU A 201 22.88 -43.47 -30.00
C GLU A 201 24.27 -44.00 -29.55
N THR A 202 25.08 -44.47 -30.45
CA THR A 202 26.47 -44.88 -30.12
C THR A 202 27.48 -43.97 -30.79
N VAL A 203 27.70 -42.78 -30.23
CA VAL A 203 28.97 -42.08 -30.43
C VAL A 203 29.94 -42.74 -29.42
N PRO A 204 30.96 -43.47 -29.86
CA PRO A 204 31.97 -43.93 -28.93
C PRO A 204 32.70 -42.75 -28.34
N GLU A 205 32.80 -42.70 -27.01
CA GLU A 205 33.68 -41.77 -26.32
C GLU A 205 35.11 -42.03 -26.86
N GLY A 206 35.61 -41.03 -27.58
CA GLY A 206 36.98 -41.04 -28.07
C GLY A 206 37.95 -41.01 -26.91
N ASP A 207 38.79 -42.04 -26.82
CA ASP A 207 39.94 -42.13 -25.96
C ASP A 207 40.81 -40.86 -26.11
N THR A 208 40.87 -40.08 -25.05
CA THR A 208 41.91 -39.05 -24.88
C THR A 208 43.09 -39.69 -24.18
N THR A 209 44.09 -40.07 -24.94
CA THR A 209 45.49 -40.23 -24.47
C THR A 209 46.21 -38.90 -24.52
#